data_ac40ed364236bbad423878c2ad607c9f
#
_entry.id   ac40ed364236bbad423878c2ad607c9f
#
_cell.length_a   1.000
_cell.length_b   1.000
_cell.length_c   1.000
_cell.angle_alpha   90.00
_cell.angle_beta   90.00
_cell.angle_gamma   90.00
#
_symmetry.space_group_name_H-M   'P 1'
#
loop_
_entity.id
_entity.type
_entity.pdbx_description
1 polymer ?
#
loop_
_entity_poly.entity_id
_entity_poly.type
_entity_poly.pdbx_seq_one_letter_code
_entity_poly.pdbx_strand_id
1 'polypeptide(L)'
;GEIIEGCRLPVLRRNQDNEDEWPLAEILSVKDISGRKLFYVHYIDFNKRLDEWVTHERLDLKKIQFPKKEAKTPTKNGLPGSRPGSPEREVKRKVEVVSPATPVPSETAPASVFPQNGAARRAVAAQPGRKRKSNCLGTDEDSQDSSDGIPSAPRMTGSLVSDRSHDDIVTRMKNIECIELGRHRLKPWYFSPYPQELTTLPVLYLCEFCLKYGRSLKCLQRHLTKCDLRHPPGNEIYRKGTISFFEIDGRKNKSYSQNLCLLAKCFLDHKTLYYDTDPFLFYVMTEYDCKGFHIVGYFSKEKESTEDYNVACILTLPPYQRRGYGKLLIEFSYELSKVEGKTGTPEKPLSDLGLLSYRSYWSQTILEILMGLKSESGERPQITINEISEITSIKKEDVISTLQYLNLINYYKGQYILTLSEDIVDGHERAMLKRLLRIDSKCLHFTPKDWSKRGKW
;
A
#
# COMPACT_ATOMS: atom_id res chain seq x y z
N GLY A 1 -6.98 -25.01 29.08
CA GLY A 1 -7.75 -23.79 28.97
C GLY A 1 -8.14 -23.49 27.56
N GLU A 2 -9.18 -22.70 27.43
CA GLU A 2 -9.63 -22.36 26.10
C GLU A 2 -8.75 -21.29 25.51
N ILE A 3 -8.53 -21.32 24.18
CA ILE A 3 -7.73 -20.33 23.50
C ILE A 3 -8.56 -19.07 23.35
N ILE A 4 -8.05 -17.97 23.87
CA ILE A 4 -8.76 -16.70 23.81
C ILE A 4 -7.87 -15.62 23.20
N GLU A 5 -8.43 -14.48 22.93
CA GLU A 5 -7.67 -13.36 22.41
C GLU A 5 -6.58 -12.97 23.40
N GLY A 6 -5.44 -12.64 22.90
CA GLY A 6 -4.26 -12.27 23.70
C GLY A 6 -3.34 -13.44 24.03
N CYS A 7 -3.75 -14.68 23.75
CA CYS A 7 -2.87 -15.80 23.93
C CYS A 7 -1.71 -15.76 22.93
N ARG A 8 -0.56 -16.21 23.34
CA ARG A 8 0.60 -16.29 22.47
C ARG A 8 1.07 -17.74 22.39
N LEU A 9 1.39 -18.18 21.20
CA LEU A 9 1.85 -19.53 20.96
C LEU A 9 2.53 -19.62 19.60
N PRO A 10 3.36 -20.62 19.38
CA PRO A 10 3.94 -20.83 18.05
C PRO A 10 2.86 -21.23 17.05
N VAL A 11 2.94 -20.70 15.86
CA VAL A 11 1.99 -21.01 14.79
C VAL A 11 2.77 -21.41 13.55
N LEU A 12 2.38 -22.51 12.94
CA LEU A 12 3.06 -23.02 11.75
C LEU A 12 2.84 -22.11 10.55
N ARG A 13 3.91 -21.71 9.89
CA ARG A 13 3.83 -21.01 8.63
C ARG A 13 5.00 -21.47 7.77
N ARG A 14 4.89 -21.22 6.48
CA ARG A 14 6.00 -21.51 5.58
C ARG A 14 6.68 -20.20 5.20
N ASN A 15 8.00 -20.21 5.24
CA ASN A 15 8.76 -19.03 4.90
C ASN A 15 8.94 -18.92 3.38
N GLN A 16 9.68 -17.93 2.92
CA GLN A 16 9.87 -17.70 1.50
C GLN A 16 10.60 -18.85 0.81
N ASP A 17 11.40 -19.61 1.55
CA ASP A 17 12.13 -20.74 1.01
C ASP A 17 11.30 -22.03 1.04
N ASN A 18 10.01 -21.90 1.34
CA ASN A 18 9.09 -23.01 1.40
C ASN A 18 9.41 -23.99 2.54
N GLU A 19 10.05 -23.49 3.57
CA GLU A 19 10.34 -24.31 4.75
C GLU A 19 9.39 -23.98 5.86
N ASP A 20 9.01 -24.98 6.66
CA ASP A 20 8.11 -24.79 7.77
C ASP A 20 8.82 -24.12 8.93
N GLU A 21 8.18 -23.15 9.54
CA GLU A 21 8.71 -22.48 10.71
C GLU A 21 7.58 -22.29 11.71
N TRP A 22 7.94 -22.14 12.97
CA TRP A 22 6.96 -21.97 14.04
C TRP A 22 7.21 -20.69 14.83
N PRO A 23 6.99 -19.53 14.21
CA PRO A 23 7.21 -18.28 14.93
C PRO A 23 6.15 -18.07 15.99
N LEU A 24 6.49 -17.32 17.01
CA LEU A 24 5.56 -16.97 18.07
C LEU A 24 4.52 -16.01 17.48
N ALA A 25 3.28 -16.24 17.78
CA ALA A 25 2.19 -15.38 17.30
C ALA A 25 1.21 -15.08 18.42
N GLU A 26 0.47 -14.00 18.27
CA GLU A 26 -0.55 -13.64 19.24
C GLU A 26 -1.92 -13.79 18.61
N ILE A 27 -2.87 -14.37 19.34
CA ILE A 27 -4.23 -14.53 18.86
C ILE A 27 -4.95 -13.18 18.97
N LEU A 28 -5.36 -12.65 17.85
CA LEU A 28 -6.07 -11.36 17.82
C LEU A 28 -7.58 -11.55 17.81
N SER A 29 -8.06 -12.63 17.26
CA SER A 29 -9.51 -12.88 17.20
C SER A 29 -9.78 -14.38 17.05
N VAL A 30 -10.91 -14.83 17.55
CA VAL A 30 -11.32 -16.22 17.45
C VAL A 30 -12.73 -16.24 16.89
N LYS A 31 -12.98 -17.11 15.94
CA LYS A 31 -14.31 -17.27 15.36
C LYS A 31 -14.65 -18.74 15.24
N ASP A 32 -15.93 -19.04 15.42
CA ASP A 32 -16.41 -20.40 15.27
C ASP A 32 -17.36 -20.42 14.08
N ILE A 33 -17.00 -21.12 13.03
CA ILE A 33 -17.80 -21.19 11.84
C ILE A 33 -18.20 -22.62 11.63
N SER A 34 -19.44 -22.92 11.79
CA SER A 34 -19.99 -24.26 11.61
C SER A 34 -19.24 -25.31 12.42
N GLY A 35 -18.94 -25.00 13.65
CA GLY A 35 -18.24 -25.94 14.51
C GLY A 35 -16.73 -25.96 14.35
N ARG A 36 -16.20 -25.18 13.40
CA ARG A 36 -14.77 -25.13 13.18
C ARG A 36 -14.25 -23.80 13.64
N LYS A 37 -13.27 -23.81 14.52
CA LYS A 37 -12.69 -22.57 15.03
C LYS A 37 -11.58 -22.07 14.14
N LEU A 38 -11.57 -20.77 13.89
CA LEU A 38 -10.51 -20.11 13.17
C LEU A 38 -9.91 -19.03 14.05
N PHE A 39 -8.62 -18.83 13.93
CA PHE A 39 -7.87 -17.90 14.78
C PHE A 39 -7.14 -16.89 13.90
N TYR A 40 -7.37 -15.60 14.15
CA TYR A 40 -6.66 -14.56 13.44
C TYR A 40 -5.41 -14.27 14.24
N VAL A 41 -4.25 -14.48 13.64
CA VAL A 41 -2.98 -14.40 14.36
C VAL A 41 -2.08 -13.31 13.78
N HIS A 42 -1.34 -12.67 14.66
CA HIS A 42 -0.28 -11.75 14.28
C HIS A 42 1.04 -12.39 14.70
N TYR A 43 1.94 -12.60 13.75
CA TYR A 43 3.26 -13.15 14.03
C TYR A 43 4.10 -12.05 14.66
N ILE A 44 4.58 -12.30 15.89
CA ILE A 44 5.31 -11.29 16.65
C ILE A 44 6.63 -10.99 15.95
N ASP A 45 6.93 -9.71 15.84
CA ASP A 45 8.11 -9.23 15.13
C ASP A 45 8.04 -9.39 13.60
N PHE A 46 6.88 -9.75 13.09
CA PHE A 46 6.68 -9.80 11.65
C PHE A 46 5.72 -8.68 11.26
N ASN A 47 5.68 -8.38 9.97
CA ASN A 47 4.83 -7.35 9.46
C ASN A 47 3.37 -7.75 9.61
N LYS A 48 2.51 -6.80 9.96
CA LYS A 48 1.09 -7.05 10.08
C LYS A 48 0.46 -7.57 8.80
N ARG A 49 1.08 -7.36 7.67
CA ARG A 49 0.54 -7.89 6.44
C ARG A 49 0.54 -9.40 6.42
N LEU A 50 1.32 -10.03 7.25
CA LEU A 50 1.38 -11.48 7.30
C LEU A 50 0.33 -12.04 8.27
N ASP A 51 -0.44 -11.18 8.95
CA ASP A 51 -1.50 -11.60 9.83
C ASP A 51 -2.52 -12.41 9.02
N GLU A 52 -2.97 -13.51 9.53
CA GLU A 52 -3.84 -14.39 8.77
C GLU A 52 -4.76 -15.20 9.67
N TRP A 53 -5.81 -15.74 9.09
CA TRP A 53 -6.67 -16.70 9.78
C TRP A 53 -6.06 -18.09 9.62
N VAL A 54 -5.93 -18.80 10.72
CA VAL A 54 -5.37 -20.15 10.71
C VAL A 54 -6.31 -21.12 11.41
N THR A 55 -6.17 -22.38 11.07
CA THR A 55 -6.98 -23.42 11.71
C THR A 55 -6.24 -23.94 12.93
N HIS A 56 -6.93 -24.71 13.75
CA HIS A 56 -6.40 -25.24 14.99
C HIS A 56 -5.13 -26.08 14.79
N GLU A 57 -5.04 -26.79 13.68
CA GLU A 57 -3.92 -27.67 13.42
C GLU A 57 -2.59 -26.94 13.30
N ARG A 58 -2.63 -25.67 12.99
CA ARG A 58 -1.41 -24.88 12.84
C ARG A 58 -0.93 -24.29 14.16
N LEU A 59 -1.65 -24.52 15.26
CA LEU A 59 -1.29 -23.96 16.54
C LEU A 59 -0.55 -24.98 17.41
N ASP A 60 0.55 -24.57 18.03
CA ASP A 60 1.25 -25.43 18.97
C ASP A 60 0.71 -25.16 20.37
N LEU A 61 -0.27 -25.95 20.78
CA LEU A 61 -0.94 -25.73 22.05
C LEU A 61 -0.08 -26.09 23.28
N LYS A 62 1.01 -26.79 23.07
CA LYS A 62 1.84 -27.18 24.19
C LYS A 62 2.64 -25.98 24.71
N LYS A 63 2.82 -24.98 23.93
CA LYS A 63 3.60 -23.81 24.30
C LYS A 63 2.75 -22.57 24.42
N ILE A 64 1.47 -22.71 24.71
CA ILE A 64 0.61 -21.56 24.79
C ILE A 64 0.83 -20.77 26.05
N GLN A 65 0.82 -19.46 25.92
CA GLN A 65 0.96 -18.53 27.03
C GLN A 65 -0.32 -17.72 27.08
N PHE A 66 -0.99 -17.78 28.22
CA PHE A 66 -2.23 -17.04 28.38
C PHE A 66 -1.96 -15.61 28.82
N PRO A 67 -2.82 -14.67 28.46
CA PRO A 67 -2.59 -13.28 28.80
C PRO A 67 -2.69 -13.10 30.31
N LYS A 68 -1.83 -12.28 30.87
CA LYS A 68 -1.88 -12.02 32.29
C LYS A 68 -2.95 -10.98 32.52
N LYS A 69 -3.67 -11.13 33.58
CA LYS A 69 -4.64 -10.13 33.91
C LYS A 69 -3.87 -9.00 34.50
N GLU A 70 -3.69 -7.97 33.74
CA GLU A 70 -3.02 -6.87 34.28
C GLU A 70 -3.96 -6.01 34.97
N ALA A 71 -3.54 -5.51 36.05
CA ALA A 71 -4.35 -4.58 36.75
C ALA A 71 -4.27 -3.36 35.93
N LYS A 72 -5.32 -2.72 35.71
CA LYS A 72 -5.28 -1.61 34.91
C LYS A 72 -4.58 -0.52 35.60
N THR A 73 -3.45 -0.29 35.29
CA THR A 73 -2.80 0.80 35.84
C THR A 73 -3.10 1.86 34.90
N PRO A 74 -3.33 2.86 35.33
CA PRO A 74 -3.68 3.93 34.53
C PRO A 74 -2.49 4.33 33.89
N THR A 75 -2.43 4.32 32.95
CA THR A 75 -1.33 4.56 32.34
C THR A 75 -1.13 5.73 31.98
N LYS A 76 -0.80 6.26 32.24
CA LYS A 76 -0.46 7.34 31.92
C LYS A 76 0.11 7.33 30.87
N ASN A 77 0.29 6.93 30.62
CA ASN A 77 0.80 6.73 29.75
C ASN A 77 1.23 7.34 28.91
N GLY A 78 1.22 7.70 28.70
CA GLY A 78 1.60 8.25 27.85
C GLY A 78 2.59 8.56 27.60
N LEU A 79 2.80 8.79 27.91
CA LEU A 79 3.49 9.11 27.68
C LEU A 79 4.54 8.95 27.24
N PRO A 80 4.75 8.40 26.86
CA PRO A 80 5.71 7.94 26.25
C PRO A 80 6.43 8.88 25.64
N GLY A 81 5.90 9.25 24.94
CA GLY A 81 6.61 9.98 24.24
C GLY A 81 7.44 10.76 24.94
N SER A 82 7.15 10.92 25.80
CA SER A 82 7.84 11.78 26.44
C SER A 82 9.17 11.50 26.59
N ARG A 83 9.74 10.86 26.01
CA ARG A 83 10.95 10.68 26.12
C ARG A 83 11.55 11.85 26.16
N PRO A 84 11.94 12.26 26.87
CA PRO A 84 12.53 13.44 27.06
C PRO A 84 13.66 13.55 26.26
N GLY A 85 13.92 12.97 25.85
CA GLY A 85 14.85 13.04 25.10
C GLY A 85 15.65 14.01 24.99
N SER A 86 16.16 14.42 24.88
CA SER A 86 17.06 15.23 24.60
C SER A 86 16.86 16.53 24.58
N PRO A 87 16.48 16.90 25.37
CA PRO A 87 16.29 18.23 25.38
C PRO A 87 17.58 18.88 25.22
N GLU A 88 18.50 18.34 25.57
CA GLU A 88 19.66 18.98 25.49
C GLU A 88 20.19 19.03 24.15
N ARG A 89 19.69 18.43 23.31
CA ARG A 89 20.27 18.41 22.07
C ARG A 89 20.12 19.72 21.52
N GLU A 90 21.05 20.31 21.08
CA GLU A 90 20.97 21.55 20.58
C GLU A 90 20.37 21.64 19.28
N VAL A 91 19.70 22.63 18.98
CA VAL A 91 19.07 22.82 17.77
C VAL A 91 20.04 23.43 16.86
N LYS A 92 20.32 22.85 15.77
CA LYS A 92 21.22 23.41 14.88
C LYS A 92 20.60 24.27 13.85
N ARG A 93 19.42 24.06 13.44
CA ARG A 93 18.81 24.85 12.42
C ARG A 93 17.42 25.23 12.81
N LYS A 94 17.05 26.45 12.57
CA LYS A 94 15.69 26.86 12.79
C LYS A 94 15.20 27.34 11.44
N VAL A 95 14.07 26.88 11.06
CA VAL A 95 13.45 27.24 9.80
C VAL A 95 12.09 27.81 10.13
N GLU A 96 11.78 28.96 9.56
CA GLU A 96 10.50 29.53 9.83
C GLU A 96 9.56 29.12 8.73
N VAL A 97 8.44 28.54 9.08
CA VAL A 97 7.46 28.13 8.11
C VAL A 97 6.30 29.08 8.24
N VAL A 98 6.02 29.77 7.17
CA VAL A 98 4.97 30.75 7.18
C VAL A 98 3.76 30.14 6.51
N SER A 99 2.69 30.12 7.17
CA SER A 99 1.54 29.54 6.58
C SER A 99 0.38 30.37 6.95
N PRO A 100 0.11 31.23 6.16
CA PRO A 100 -0.89 32.16 6.43
C PRO A 100 -2.12 31.53 6.78
N ALA A 101 -2.45 30.74 6.17
CA ALA A 101 -3.63 30.29 6.41
C ALA A 101 -3.82 29.46 7.42
N THR A 102 -3.25 29.31 7.95
CA THR A 102 -3.35 28.36 8.70
C THR A 102 -3.46 27.97 9.86
N PRO A 103 -3.54 28.44 10.48
CA PRO A 103 -3.47 28.10 11.72
C PRO A 103 -4.25 26.99 11.99
N VAL A 104 -5.23 27.17 11.93
CA VAL A 104 -5.99 26.27 12.26
C VAL A 104 -5.98 24.99 11.89
N PRO A 105 -5.90 24.90 10.95
CA PRO A 105 -5.99 23.68 10.44
C PRO A 105 -5.39 22.77 11.22
N SER A 106 -4.50 23.15 11.50
CA SER A 106 -3.81 22.26 12.07
C SER A 106 -4.51 21.46 12.92
N GLU A 107 -5.01 22.00 13.63
CA GLU A 107 -5.40 21.22 14.55
C GLU A 107 -6.18 20.26 14.15
N THR A 108 -6.77 20.46 13.63
CA THR A 108 -7.65 19.61 13.44
C THR A 108 -7.51 18.69 12.56
N ALA A 109 -7.45 19.12 11.70
CA ALA A 109 -7.42 18.37 10.67
C ALA A 109 -6.86 17.10 10.87
N PRO A 110 -5.83 17.11 11.00
CA PRO A 110 -5.17 15.91 10.94
C PRO A 110 -5.84 14.87 11.58
N ALA A 111 -5.87 14.99 12.57
CA ALA A 111 -6.30 13.96 13.25
C ALA A 111 -7.53 13.49 12.81
N SER A 112 -8.30 14.23 12.89
CA SER A 112 -9.51 13.79 12.67
C SER A 112 -9.66 13.17 11.45
N VAL A 113 -9.25 13.74 10.60
CA VAL A 113 -9.48 13.31 9.44
C VAL A 113 -9.20 11.98 9.14
N PHE A 114 -8.16 11.57 9.39
CA PHE A 114 -7.87 10.34 9.02
C PHE A 114 -8.89 9.41 9.20
N PRO A 115 -9.22 9.20 10.21
CA PRO A 115 -10.10 8.20 10.45
C PRO A 115 -11.26 8.28 9.61
N GLN A 116 -11.84 9.27 9.63
CA GLN A 116 -12.93 9.32 8.99
C GLN A 116 -12.86 9.21 7.63
N ASN A 117 -12.01 9.65 7.14
CA ASN A 117 -11.94 9.57 5.84
C ASN A 117 -12.12 8.27 5.43
N GLY A 118 -11.56 7.51 6.00
CA GLY A 118 -11.56 6.25 5.52
C GLY A 118 -12.90 5.89 5.35
N ALA A 119 -13.58 6.21 6.16
CA ALA A 119 -14.85 5.80 6.09
C ALA A 119 -15.44 6.28 4.91
N ALA A 120 -15.32 7.34 4.79
CA ALA A 120 -15.94 7.91 3.76
C ALA A 120 -15.80 7.15 2.62
N ARG A 121 -14.85 6.96 2.40
CA ARG A 121 -14.63 6.47 1.30
C ARG A 121 -15.31 5.41 0.98
N ARG A 122 -15.56 4.87 1.74
CA ARG A 122 -16.07 3.79 1.50
C ARG A 122 -17.05 4.02 0.65
N ALA A 123 -17.40 4.90 0.82
CA ALA A 123 -18.48 5.16 0.15
C ALA A 123 -18.23 4.96 -1.17
N VAL A 124 -17.51 5.44 -1.44
CA VAL A 124 -17.23 5.33 -2.60
C VAL A 124 -17.42 4.34 -3.09
N ALA A 125 -17.12 3.99 -2.59
CA ALA A 125 -17.09 3.06 -3.04
C ALA A 125 -17.78 2.90 -3.93
N ALA A 126 -17.81 3.40 -4.04
CA ALA A 126 -18.18 3.30 -4.93
C ALA A 126 -18.87 2.50 -5.43
N GLN A 127 -19.15 2.23 -5.12
CA GLN A 127 -19.89 1.44 -5.37
C GLN A 127 -20.47 1.35 -6.51
N PRO A 128 -20.69 2.13 -6.88
CA PRO A 128 -21.41 2.17 -8.00
C PRO A 128 -20.78 1.34 -8.97
N GLY A 129 -19.75 1.70 -9.24
CA GLY A 129 -19.13 1.03 -10.22
C GLY A 129 -19.24 -0.36 -10.02
N ARG A 130 -19.23 -0.70 -8.94
CA ARG A 130 -19.26 -2.00 -8.74
C ARG A 130 -20.23 -2.66 -9.40
N LYS A 131 -21.24 -2.16 -9.50
CA LYS A 131 -22.19 -2.85 -10.08
C LYS A 131 -21.81 -3.31 -11.33
N ARG A 132 -21.42 -2.49 -12.09
CA ARG A 132 -21.13 -2.89 -13.34
C ARG A 132 -20.17 -3.90 -13.38
N LYS A 133 -19.30 -3.84 -12.60
CA LYS A 133 -18.38 -4.77 -12.68
C LYS A 133 -18.89 -6.06 -12.75
N SER A 134 -19.79 -6.28 -12.16
CA SER A 134 -20.20 -7.60 -12.13
C SER A 134 -20.45 -7.97 -13.48
N ASN A 135 -20.90 -7.13 -14.20
CA ASN A 135 -21.18 -7.48 -15.49
C ASN A 135 -19.99 -7.89 -16.18
N CYS A 136 -19.09 -7.14 -16.18
CA CYS A 136 -17.98 -7.45 -16.92
C CYS A 136 -17.56 -8.77 -16.62
N LEU A 137 -17.56 -9.03 -15.49
CA LEU A 137 -17.11 -10.21 -15.17
C LEU A 137 -17.83 -11.22 -15.69
N GLY A 138 -18.92 -11.03 -15.74
CA GLY A 138 -19.67 -12.08 -16.16
C GLY A 138 -19.10 -12.54 -17.35
N THR A 139 -18.60 -11.72 -18.00
CA THR A 139 -18.12 -12.15 -19.18
C THR A 139 -17.35 -13.30 -18.96
N ASP A 140 -16.85 -13.39 -18.02
CA ASP A 140 -16.01 -14.43 -17.91
C ASP A 140 -16.65 -15.47 -17.49
N GLU A 141 -17.58 -15.36 -17.66
CA GLU A 141 -18.14 -16.35 -17.45
C GLU A 141 -17.77 -17.18 -16.52
N ASP A 142 -17.02 -17.57 -16.59
CA ASP A 142 -16.53 -18.47 -15.77
C ASP A 142 -16.71 -17.94 -14.59
N SER A 143 -16.65 -16.99 -14.58
CA SER A 143 -16.61 -16.48 -13.45
C SER A 143 -17.77 -16.72 -12.74
N GLN A 144 -18.69 -16.79 -13.29
CA GLN A 144 -19.73 -16.90 -12.63
C GLN A 144 -19.68 -17.76 -11.63
N ASP A 145 -19.14 -18.54 -11.80
CA ASP A 145 -19.09 -19.49 -10.95
C ASP A 145 -18.64 -18.94 -9.80
N SER A 146 -17.93 -18.35 -9.95
CA SER A 146 -17.32 -17.93 -8.92
C SER A 146 -18.28 -17.23 -8.27
N SER A 147 -19.04 -16.82 -8.93
CA SER A 147 -19.90 -16.02 -8.37
C SER A 147 -20.26 -16.55 -7.11
N ASP A 148 -20.14 -17.62 -6.91
CA ASP A 148 -20.50 -18.07 -5.77
C ASP A 148 -19.93 -17.37 -4.72
N GLY A 149 -18.88 -17.24 -4.68
CA GLY A 149 -18.33 -16.66 -3.58
C GLY A 149 -18.37 -15.29 -3.79
N ILE A 150 -18.23 -14.90 -4.83
CA ILE A 150 -18.15 -13.65 -5.04
C ILE A 150 -19.19 -12.86 -4.70
N PRO A 151 -20.22 -13.24 -4.80
CA PRO A 151 -21.25 -12.38 -4.60
C PRO A 151 -21.02 -11.61 -3.41
N SER A 152 -20.42 -12.17 -2.63
CA SER A 152 -20.31 -11.47 -1.46
C SER A 152 -19.42 -10.36 -1.63
N ALA A 153 -18.66 -10.43 -2.50
CA ALA A 153 -17.72 -9.43 -2.68
C ALA A 153 -18.29 -8.09 -2.57
N PRO A 154 -19.16 -7.78 -3.28
CA PRO A 154 -19.59 -6.46 -3.28
C PRO A 154 -20.03 -6.07 -1.97
N ARG A 155 -20.65 -6.83 -1.36
CA ARG A 155 -21.13 -6.39 -0.22
C ARG A 155 -20.19 -6.16 0.74
N MET A 156 -19.27 -6.69 0.67
CA MET A 156 -18.40 -6.51 1.63
C MET A 156 -18.06 -5.21 1.82
N THR A 157 -18.18 -4.47 0.95
CA THR A 157 -17.66 -3.25 1.08
C THR A 157 -18.22 -2.59 2.21
N GLY A 158 -19.30 -2.37 2.27
CA GLY A 158 -19.73 -1.59 3.28
C GLY A 158 -19.73 -2.17 4.57
N SER A 159 -20.07 -3.23 4.60
CA SER A 159 -20.27 -3.69 5.84
C SER A 159 -19.16 -4.09 6.55
N LEU A 160 -18.36 -4.42 5.88
CA LEU A 160 -17.34 -4.91 6.48
C LEU A 160 -16.99 -4.36 7.64
N VAL A 161 -17.08 -3.34 7.66
CA VAL A 161 -16.65 -2.73 8.69
C VAL A 161 -16.85 -3.36 9.93
N SER A 162 -17.85 -3.51 10.33
CA SER A 162 -17.97 -3.91 11.63
C SER A 162 -18.11 -5.30 11.78
N ASP A 163 -18.49 -5.92 10.87
CA ASP A 163 -18.86 -7.17 11.13
C ASP A 163 -18.01 -8.18 10.65
N ARG A 164 -17.71 -9.09 11.33
CA ARG A 164 -16.95 -10.10 10.91
C ARG A 164 -17.82 -11.16 10.52
N SER A 165 -18.49 -11.02 9.48
CA SER A 165 -19.41 -12.04 9.06
C SER A 165 -18.61 -13.24 8.61
N HIS A 166 -19.27 -14.31 8.44
CA HIS A 166 -18.66 -15.53 7.94
C HIS A 166 -18.03 -15.26 6.59
N ASP A 167 -18.70 -14.49 5.75
CA ASP A 167 -18.17 -14.22 4.43
C ASP A 167 -16.88 -13.45 4.53
N ASP A 168 -16.77 -12.48 5.42
CA ASP A 168 -15.58 -11.71 5.53
C ASP A 168 -14.40 -12.60 5.94
N ILE A 169 -14.62 -13.54 6.80
CA ILE A 169 -13.54 -14.38 7.22
C ILE A 169 -13.09 -15.25 6.07
N VAL A 170 -14.02 -15.80 5.34
CA VAL A 170 -13.67 -16.67 4.23
C VAL A 170 -12.93 -15.89 3.15
N THR A 171 -13.35 -14.66 2.86
CA THR A 171 -12.72 -13.87 1.82
C THR A 171 -11.35 -13.34 2.25
N ARG A 172 -11.03 -13.39 3.55
CA ARG A 172 -9.71 -12.97 3.97
C ARG A 172 -8.71 -14.12 3.95
N MET A 173 -9.17 -15.34 3.90
CA MET A 173 -8.25 -16.46 3.87
C MET A 173 -7.77 -16.72 2.45
N LYS A 174 -6.49 -16.92 2.29
CA LYS A 174 -5.98 -17.18 0.96
C LYS A 174 -6.63 -18.42 0.37
N ASN A 175 -6.88 -18.39 -0.91
CA ASN A 175 -7.47 -19.50 -1.65
C ASN A 175 -6.51 -20.08 -2.68
N ILE A 176 -5.41 -19.41 -2.97
CA ILE A 176 -4.40 -19.91 -3.89
C ILE A 176 -3.17 -20.25 -3.07
N GLU A 177 -2.65 -21.45 -3.23
CA GLU A 177 -1.51 -21.88 -2.44
C GLU A 177 -0.19 -21.30 -2.92
N CYS A 178 0.03 -21.26 -4.19
CA CYS A 178 1.28 -20.80 -4.74
C CYS A 178 1.09 -20.26 -6.15
N ILE A 179 1.76 -19.18 -6.46
CA ILE A 179 1.75 -18.61 -7.82
C ILE A 179 3.17 -18.66 -8.35
N GLU A 180 3.36 -19.18 -9.56
CA GLU A 180 4.64 -19.08 -10.22
C GLU A 180 4.59 -17.91 -11.17
N LEU A 181 5.47 -16.93 -10.97
CA LEU A 181 5.54 -15.72 -11.78
C LEU A 181 7.00 -15.56 -12.21
N GLY A 182 7.29 -15.91 -13.44
CA GLY A 182 8.66 -15.92 -13.94
C GLY A 182 9.52 -16.91 -13.14
N ARG A 183 10.61 -16.41 -12.58
CA ARG A 183 11.48 -17.25 -11.77
C ARG A 183 11.08 -17.32 -10.30
N HIS A 184 10.01 -16.62 -9.93
CA HIS A 184 9.60 -16.55 -8.55
C HIS A 184 8.41 -17.42 -8.26
N ARG A 185 8.39 -18.00 -7.07
CA ARG A 185 7.20 -18.67 -6.55
C ARG A 185 6.69 -17.83 -5.38
N LEU A 186 5.47 -17.33 -5.52
CA LEU A 186 4.87 -16.43 -4.57
C LEU A 186 3.83 -17.17 -3.75
N LYS A 187 3.78 -16.89 -2.45
CA LYS A 187 2.76 -17.48 -1.60
C LYS A 187 1.75 -16.40 -1.25
N PRO A 188 0.54 -16.49 -1.79
CA PRO A 188 -0.49 -15.49 -1.50
C PRO A 188 -0.76 -15.37 -0.02
N TRP A 189 -1.14 -14.16 0.39
CA TRP A 189 -1.46 -13.87 1.78
C TRP A 189 -2.96 -13.81 1.99
N TYR A 190 -3.72 -13.41 0.97
CA TYR A 190 -5.15 -13.17 1.07
C TYR A 190 -5.91 -13.81 -0.07
N PHE A 191 -7.23 -13.86 0.08
CA PHE A 191 -8.12 -14.38 -0.94
C PHE A 191 -8.05 -13.53 -2.20
N SER A 192 -8.03 -14.16 -3.36
CA SER A 192 -8.18 -13.49 -4.65
C SER A 192 -9.16 -14.29 -5.51
N PRO A 193 -10.14 -13.65 -6.15
CA PRO A 193 -11.18 -14.36 -6.88
C PRO A 193 -10.75 -14.89 -8.24
N TYR A 194 -9.69 -15.67 -8.28
CA TYR A 194 -9.38 -16.46 -9.45
C TYR A 194 -10.49 -17.51 -9.63
N PRO A 195 -10.68 -18.05 -10.84
CA PRO A 195 -11.69 -19.06 -11.05
C PRO A 195 -11.56 -20.19 -10.03
N GLN A 196 -12.71 -20.63 -9.52
CA GLN A 196 -12.70 -21.56 -8.41
C GLN A 196 -11.99 -22.88 -8.72
N GLU A 197 -12.05 -23.36 -9.94
CA GLU A 197 -11.38 -24.58 -10.29
C GLU A 197 -9.87 -24.48 -10.19
N LEU A 198 -9.31 -23.29 -10.16
CA LEU A 198 -7.87 -23.11 -10.06
C LEU A 198 -7.41 -23.05 -8.60
N THR A 199 -8.33 -22.91 -7.66
CA THR A 199 -7.96 -22.74 -6.27
C THR A 199 -7.52 -24.06 -5.62
N THR A 200 -7.79 -25.18 -6.26
CA THR A 200 -7.38 -26.47 -5.74
C THR A 200 -6.01 -26.90 -6.26
N LEU A 201 -5.43 -26.12 -7.15
CA LEU A 201 -4.15 -26.48 -7.73
C LEU A 201 -3.00 -26.18 -6.77
N PRO A 202 -1.96 -26.98 -6.76
CA PRO A 202 -0.81 -26.69 -5.91
C PRO A 202 -0.05 -25.45 -6.37
N VAL A 203 -0.06 -25.20 -7.67
CA VAL A 203 0.60 -24.01 -8.24
C VAL A 203 -0.24 -23.44 -9.35
N LEU A 204 -0.46 -22.14 -9.32
CA LEU A 204 -1.11 -21.41 -10.39
C LEU A 204 0.01 -20.74 -11.21
N TYR A 205 0.04 -20.98 -12.51
CA TYR A 205 1.11 -20.46 -13.36
C TYR A 205 0.68 -19.18 -14.09
N LEU A 206 1.47 -18.13 -13.98
CA LEU A 206 1.20 -16.88 -14.66
C LEU A 206 2.30 -16.58 -15.67
N CYS A 207 1.89 -16.06 -16.84
CA CYS A 207 2.87 -15.46 -17.74
C CYS A 207 3.28 -14.14 -17.14
N GLU A 208 4.56 -13.94 -16.84
CA GLU A 208 4.99 -12.72 -16.16
C GLU A 208 4.82 -11.48 -17.00
N PHE A 209 4.67 -11.59 -18.32
CA PHE A 209 4.57 -10.42 -19.19
C PHE A 209 3.12 -9.98 -19.45
N CYS A 210 2.19 -10.91 -19.62
CA CYS A 210 0.78 -10.56 -19.84
C CYS A 210 -0.11 -10.92 -18.66
N LEU A 211 0.42 -11.62 -17.66
CA LEU A 211 -0.27 -12.03 -16.44
C LEU A 211 -1.44 -12.99 -16.67
N LYS A 212 -1.51 -13.60 -17.85
CA LYS A 212 -2.51 -14.62 -18.11
C LYS A 212 -2.18 -15.83 -17.22
N TYR A 213 -3.19 -16.40 -16.59
CA TYR A 213 -3.00 -17.52 -15.70
C TYR A 213 -3.35 -18.84 -16.35
N GLY A 214 -2.66 -19.89 -15.94
CA GLY A 214 -2.88 -21.23 -16.46
C GLY A 214 -2.76 -22.26 -15.37
N ARG A 215 -3.36 -23.44 -15.61
CA ARG A 215 -3.44 -24.48 -14.60
C ARG A 215 -2.21 -25.37 -14.52
N SER A 216 -1.35 -25.35 -15.50
CA SER A 216 -0.19 -26.24 -15.50
C SER A 216 1.00 -25.61 -16.16
N LEU A 217 2.18 -26.14 -15.85
CA LEU A 217 3.40 -25.66 -16.48
C LEU A 217 3.33 -25.87 -17.98
N LYS A 218 2.70 -26.95 -18.44
CA LYS A 218 2.59 -27.21 -19.84
C LYS A 218 1.73 -26.13 -20.53
N CYS A 219 0.65 -25.71 -19.90
CA CYS A 219 -0.17 -24.64 -20.43
C CYS A 219 0.63 -23.33 -20.51
N LEU A 220 1.43 -23.04 -19.50
CA LEU A 220 2.26 -21.85 -19.49
C LEU A 220 3.30 -21.92 -20.62
N GLN A 221 3.98 -23.06 -20.78
CA GLN A 221 5.00 -23.21 -21.80
C GLN A 221 4.38 -23.04 -23.20
N ARG A 222 3.20 -23.60 -23.41
CA ARG A 222 2.53 -23.44 -24.69
C ARG A 222 2.17 -21.97 -24.92
N HIS A 223 1.68 -21.28 -23.88
CA HIS A 223 1.35 -19.87 -23.99
C HIS A 223 2.60 -19.05 -24.33
N LEU A 224 3.73 -19.33 -23.66
CA LEU A 224 4.95 -18.56 -23.88
C LEU A 224 5.48 -18.67 -25.31
N THR A 225 5.16 -19.75 -26.02
CA THR A 225 5.58 -19.86 -27.42
C THR A 225 4.80 -18.93 -28.31
N LYS A 226 3.60 -18.49 -27.86
CA LYS A 226 2.75 -17.62 -28.67
C LYS A 226 2.70 -16.19 -28.15
N CYS A 227 3.09 -15.95 -26.91
CA CYS A 227 3.02 -14.62 -26.34
C CYS A 227 4.24 -13.82 -26.78
N ASP A 228 3.98 -12.73 -27.50
CA ASP A 228 5.05 -11.89 -28.00
C ASP A 228 5.53 -10.86 -26.99
N LEU A 229 4.84 -10.71 -25.86
CA LEU A 229 5.19 -9.69 -24.91
C LEU A 229 6.44 -10.05 -24.11
N ARG A 230 7.32 -9.11 -23.98
CA ARG A 230 8.47 -9.21 -23.07
C ARG A 230 8.50 -7.99 -22.14
N HIS A 231 7.37 -7.28 -22.04
CA HIS A 231 7.14 -6.15 -21.17
C HIS A 231 5.64 -6.02 -20.94
N PRO A 232 5.20 -5.28 -19.91
CA PRO A 232 3.77 -5.02 -19.73
C PRO A 232 3.21 -4.31 -20.98
N PRO A 233 1.96 -4.59 -21.36
CA PRO A 233 1.41 -4.02 -22.57
C PRO A 233 1.02 -2.56 -22.37
N GLY A 234 1.84 -1.67 -22.58
CA GLY A 234 1.57 -0.24 -22.43
C GLY A 234 2.74 0.57 -22.88
N ASN A 235 2.68 1.86 -22.65
CA ASN A 235 3.75 2.76 -23.06
C ASN A 235 4.79 2.87 -21.97
N GLU A 236 6.05 2.73 -22.33
CA GLU A 236 7.12 2.95 -21.38
C GLU A 236 7.28 4.46 -21.20
N ILE A 237 6.97 4.98 -20.05
CA ILE A 237 7.06 6.42 -19.79
C ILE A 237 8.27 6.81 -18.95
N TYR A 238 9.02 5.83 -18.46
CA TYR A 238 10.21 6.10 -17.66
C TYR A 238 11.20 4.97 -17.85
N ARG A 239 12.47 5.35 -18.01
CA ARG A 239 13.55 4.35 -18.02
C ARG A 239 14.82 4.98 -17.46
N LYS A 240 15.38 4.36 -16.45
CA LYS A 240 16.71 4.71 -15.97
C LYS A 240 17.38 3.45 -15.45
N GLY A 241 18.55 3.14 -15.99
CA GLY A 241 19.24 1.90 -15.64
C GLY A 241 18.36 0.72 -16.05
N THR A 242 18.14 -0.20 -15.14
CA THR A 242 17.31 -1.36 -15.41
C THR A 242 15.85 -1.13 -15.03
N ILE A 243 15.52 0.02 -14.44
CA ILE A 243 14.16 0.30 -13.97
C ILE A 243 13.36 1.02 -15.06
N SER A 244 12.18 0.50 -15.35
CA SER A 244 11.23 1.16 -16.24
C SER A 244 9.85 1.19 -15.64
N PHE A 245 9.03 2.18 -16.06
CA PHE A 245 7.64 2.24 -15.71
C PHE A 245 6.81 2.25 -16.99
N PHE A 246 5.79 1.41 -17.01
CA PHE A 246 4.87 1.32 -18.14
C PHE A 246 3.50 1.84 -17.72
N GLU A 247 2.94 2.74 -18.53
CA GLU A 247 1.61 3.26 -18.27
C GLU A 247 0.60 2.40 -19.03
N ILE A 248 -0.37 1.87 -18.33
CA ILE A 248 -1.35 0.97 -18.91
C ILE A 248 -2.74 1.52 -18.66
N ASP A 249 -3.50 1.69 -19.72
CA ASP A 249 -4.87 2.19 -19.66
C ASP A 249 -5.79 0.98 -19.39
N GLY A 250 -6.50 1.02 -18.27
CA GLY A 250 -7.37 -0.08 -17.88
C GLY A 250 -8.49 -0.39 -18.84
N ARG A 251 -8.82 0.55 -19.73
CA ARG A 251 -9.83 0.30 -20.75
C ARG A 251 -9.19 -0.35 -21.97
N LYS A 252 -8.07 0.19 -22.43
CA LYS A 252 -7.40 -0.32 -23.62
C LYS A 252 -6.76 -1.68 -23.42
N ASN A 253 -6.27 -1.94 -22.21
CA ASN A 253 -5.64 -3.21 -21.89
C ASN A 253 -6.41 -3.88 -20.75
N LYS A 254 -7.69 -4.13 -21.00
CA LYS A 254 -8.58 -4.63 -19.96
C LYS A 254 -8.16 -5.98 -19.39
N SER A 255 -7.81 -6.93 -20.23
CA SER A 255 -7.43 -8.26 -19.74
C SER A 255 -6.20 -8.22 -18.85
N TYR A 256 -5.18 -7.50 -19.27
CA TYR A 256 -3.98 -7.36 -18.46
C TYR A 256 -4.33 -6.69 -17.13
N SER A 257 -5.11 -5.62 -17.18
CA SER A 257 -5.45 -4.85 -16.00
C SER A 257 -6.26 -5.69 -14.99
N GLN A 258 -7.19 -6.50 -15.48
CA GLN A 258 -7.96 -7.39 -14.63
C GLN A 258 -7.05 -8.46 -14.00
N ASN A 259 -6.14 -9.03 -14.80
CA ASN A 259 -5.21 -10.04 -14.29
C ASN A 259 -4.23 -9.43 -13.26
N LEU A 260 -3.83 -8.19 -13.48
CA LEU A 260 -2.98 -7.49 -12.51
C LEU A 260 -3.74 -7.29 -11.19
N CYS A 261 -5.01 -6.93 -11.26
CA CYS A 261 -5.82 -6.78 -10.06
C CYS A 261 -6.00 -8.10 -9.32
N LEU A 262 -6.14 -9.20 -10.03
CA LEU A 262 -6.25 -10.52 -9.41
C LEU A 262 -4.93 -10.88 -8.69
N LEU A 263 -3.81 -10.65 -9.33
CA LEU A 263 -2.51 -10.90 -8.72
C LEU A 263 -2.32 -10.01 -7.48
N ALA A 264 -2.63 -8.74 -7.62
CA ALA A 264 -2.46 -7.81 -6.52
C ALA A 264 -3.33 -8.15 -5.31
N LYS A 265 -4.54 -8.65 -5.55
CA LYS A 265 -5.44 -8.97 -4.46
C LYS A 265 -4.87 -10.07 -3.57
N CYS A 266 -4.02 -10.93 -4.09
CA CYS A 266 -3.38 -11.95 -3.28
C CYS A 266 -2.53 -11.38 -2.15
N PHE A 267 -2.08 -10.14 -2.28
CA PHE A 267 -1.16 -9.51 -1.33
C PHE A 267 -1.71 -8.23 -0.70
N LEU A 268 -2.94 -7.84 -1.02
CA LEU A 268 -3.57 -6.64 -0.47
C LEU A 268 -4.88 -7.00 0.22
N ASP A 269 -4.91 -6.85 1.54
CA ASP A 269 -6.04 -7.29 2.36
C ASP A 269 -7.33 -6.56 2.03
N HIS A 270 -7.29 -5.27 1.99
CA HIS A 270 -8.50 -4.49 1.84
C HIS A 270 -8.71 -3.93 0.45
N LYS A 271 -8.09 -4.54 -0.54
CA LYS A 271 -8.25 -4.04 -1.88
C LYS A 271 -9.64 -4.37 -2.40
N THR A 272 -10.33 -3.36 -2.88
CA THR A 272 -11.56 -3.60 -3.59
C THR A 272 -11.16 -4.10 -4.96
N LEU A 273 -11.70 -5.22 -5.37
CA LEU A 273 -11.35 -5.72 -6.67
C LEU A 273 -12.28 -5.09 -7.68
N TYR A 274 -11.74 -4.36 -8.61
CA TYR A 274 -12.53 -3.75 -9.63
C TYR A 274 -12.55 -4.66 -10.86
N TYR A 275 -13.73 -5.07 -11.27
CA TYR A 275 -13.83 -5.81 -12.52
C TYR A 275 -13.86 -4.80 -13.65
N ASP A 276 -14.35 -3.60 -13.39
CA ASP A 276 -14.32 -2.54 -14.37
C ASP A 276 -13.03 -1.76 -14.18
N THR A 277 -12.06 -1.99 -15.03
CA THR A 277 -10.78 -1.31 -14.97
C THR A 277 -10.74 -0.06 -15.85
N ASP A 278 -11.82 0.23 -16.56
CA ASP A 278 -11.88 1.37 -17.48
C ASP A 278 -11.53 2.71 -16.80
N PRO A 279 -11.95 2.98 -15.54
CA PRO A 279 -11.67 4.27 -14.93
C PRO A 279 -10.22 4.43 -14.43
N PHE A 280 -9.37 3.42 -14.61
CA PHE A 280 -8.06 3.42 -14.00
C PHE A 280 -6.89 3.41 -14.98
N LEU A 281 -5.79 4.02 -14.54
CA LEU A 281 -4.49 3.84 -15.16
C LEU A 281 -3.66 3.00 -14.20
N PHE A 282 -2.78 2.16 -14.75
CA PHE A 282 -1.89 1.33 -13.95
C PHE A 282 -0.46 1.65 -14.34
N TYR A 283 0.37 1.92 -13.35
CA TYR A 283 1.78 2.22 -13.59
C TYR A 283 2.60 1.05 -13.06
N VAL A 284 3.15 0.27 -13.97
CA VAL A 284 3.85 -0.96 -13.64
C VAL A 284 5.36 -0.73 -13.67
N MET A 285 6.00 -0.97 -12.55
CA MET A 285 7.45 -0.85 -12.45
C MET A 285 8.09 -2.19 -12.75
N THR A 286 9.13 -2.17 -13.56
CA THR A 286 9.82 -3.37 -14.00
C THR A 286 11.32 -3.24 -13.84
N GLU A 287 12.00 -4.40 -13.75
CA GLU A 287 13.45 -4.48 -13.89
C GLU A 287 13.75 -5.23 -15.17
N TYR A 288 14.70 -4.73 -15.93
CA TYR A 288 15.06 -5.29 -17.24
C TYR A 288 16.29 -6.19 -17.15
N ASP A 289 16.22 -7.30 -17.82
CA ASP A 289 17.41 -8.14 -18.06
C ASP A 289 17.31 -8.74 -19.47
N CYS A 290 18.18 -9.63 -19.81
CA CYS A 290 18.22 -10.20 -21.17
C CYS A 290 16.94 -10.97 -21.56
N LYS A 291 16.09 -11.30 -20.60
CA LYS A 291 14.85 -12.03 -20.88
C LYS A 291 13.67 -11.09 -21.03
N GLY A 292 13.79 -9.85 -20.63
CA GLY A 292 12.72 -8.88 -20.77
C GLY A 292 12.56 -8.00 -19.54
N PHE A 293 11.38 -7.38 -19.45
CA PHE A 293 11.06 -6.45 -18.37
C PHE A 293 10.19 -7.17 -17.35
N HIS A 294 10.73 -7.41 -16.17
CA HIS A 294 10.07 -8.23 -15.15
C HIS A 294 9.35 -7.35 -14.13
N ILE A 295 8.08 -7.64 -13.88
CA ILE A 295 7.28 -6.82 -12.99
C ILE A 295 7.81 -6.88 -11.56
N VAL A 296 7.97 -5.72 -10.94
CA VAL A 296 8.43 -5.58 -9.56
C VAL A 296 7.29 -5.12 -8.67
N GLY A 297 6.45 -4.28 -9.18
CA GLY A 297 5.33 -3.72 -8.45
C GLY A 297 4.53 -2.77 -9.31
N TYR A 298 3.52 -2.15 -8.73
CA TYR A 298 2.70 -1.22 -9.49
C TYR A 298 1.92 -0.29 -8.56
N PHE A 299 1.34 0.75 -9.12
CA PHE A 299 0.24 1.42 -8.45
C PHE A 299 -0.85 1.73 -9.48
N SER A 300 -2.06 1.86 -9.01
CA SER A 300 -3.17 2.27 -9.86
C SER A 300 -3.60 3.68 -9.49
N LYS A 301 -4.23 4.35 -10.44
CA LYS A 301 -4.63 5.73 -10.28
C LYS A 301 -5.93 5.94 -11.03
N GLU A 302 -6.89 6.62 -10.43
CA GLU A 302 -8.11 6.94 -11.14
C GLU A 302 -7.82 7.99 -12.19
N LYS A 303 -8.44 7.86 -13.36
CA LYS A 303 -8.28 8.86 -14.42
C LYS A 303 -8.84 10.21 -13.98
N GLU A 304 -9.95 10.20 -13.22
CA GLU A 304 -10.50 11.39 -12.64
C GLU A 304 -10.71 11.08 -11.16
N SER A 305 -10.16 11.88 -10.29
CA SER A 305 -10.37 11.74 -8.86
C SER A 305 -10.86 13.06 -8.30
N THR A 306 -12.06 13.08 -7.72
CA THR A 306 -12.60 14.30 -7.15
C THR A 306 -11.87 14.66 -5.87
N GLU A 307 -11.17 13.72 -5.25
CA GLU A 307 -10.44 13.98 -4.02
C GLU A 307 -8.94 14.14 -4.24
N ASP A 308 -8.53 14.25 -5.49
CA ASP A 308 -7.13 14.40 -5.86
C ASP A 308 -6.25 13.25 -5.39
N TYR A 309 -6.79 12.05 -5.39
CA TYR A 309 -5.98 10.89 -5.09
C TYR A 309 -5.05 10.59 -6.29
N ASN A 310 -3.77 10.52 -6.03
CA ASN A 310 -2.80 10.17 -7.08
C ASN A 310 -2.42 8.69 -7.05
N VAL A 311 -2.91 7.94 -6.07
CA VAL A 311 -2.71 6.49 -5.98
C VAL A 311 -3.98 5.88 -5.41
N ALA A 312 -4.53 4.88 -6.08
CA ALA A 312 -5.66 4.11 -5.56
C ALA A 312 -5.15 2.85 -4.84
N CYS A 313 -4.29 2.09 -5.47
CA CYS A 313 -3.66 0.90 -4.87
C CYS A 313 -2.19 0.92 -5.19
N ILE A 314 -1.38 0.38 -4.30
CA ILE A 314 0.07 0.31 -4.51
C ILE A 314 0.60 -1.00 -3.94
N LEU A 315 1.45 -1.67 -4.66
CA LEU A 315 1.99 -2.96 -4.27
C LEU A 315 3.41 -3.16 -4.79
N THR A 316 4.29 -3.62 -3.91
CA THR A 316 5.58 -4.17 -4.31
C THR A 316 5.46 -5.69 -4.12
N LEU A 317 5.79 -6.46 -5.14
CA LEU A 317 5.66 -7.92 -5.04
C LEU A 317 6.65 -8.45 -3.98
N PRO A 318 6.27 -9.52 -3.27
CA PRO A 318 7.07 -10.01 -2.15
C PRO A 318 8.58 -10.18 -2.38
N PRO A 319 9.05 -10.71 -3.51
CA PRO A 319 10.48 -10.88 -3.68
C PRO A 319 11.26 -9.58 -3.73
N TYR A 320 10.58 -8.48 -3.97
CA TYR A 320 11.23 -7.17 -4.12
C TYR A 320 10.96 -6.25 -2.93
N GLN A 321 10.27 -6.72 -1.91
CA GLN A 321 9.99 -5.90 -0.72
C GLN A 321 11.26 -5.67 0.10
N ARG A 322 11.28 -4.57 0.84
CA ARG A 322 12.41 -4.18 1.69
C ARG A 322 13.67 -3.79 0.93
N ARG A 323 13.54 -3.40 -0.33
CA ARG A 323 14.67 -2.97 -1.14
C ARG A 323 14.51 -1.55 -1.65
N GLY A 324 13.54 -0.80 -1.15
CA GLY A 324 13.33 0.60 -1.56
C GLY A 324 12.40 0.78 -2.75
N TYR A 325 11.87 -0.29 -3.32
CA TYR A 325 11.00 -0.16 -4.49
C TYR A 325 9.65 0.47 -4.13
N GLY A 326 9.13 0.20 -2.93
CA GLY A 326 7.88 0.81 -2.53
C GLY A 326 7.98 2.33 -2.48
N LYS A 327 9.09 2.83 -1.95
CA LYS A 327 9.32 4.26 -1.89
C LYS A 327 9.52 4.84 -3.29
N LEU A 328 10.11 4.07 -4.20
CA LEU A 328 10.28 4.50 -5.57
C LEU A 328 8.93 4.63 -6.27
N LEU A 329 8.00 3.70 -6.00
CA LEU A 329 6.64 3.79 -6.54
C LEU A 329 5.94 5.05 -6.02
N ILE A 330 6.07 5.34 -4.73
CA ILE A 330 5.48 6.54 -4.15
C ILE A 330 6.08 7.80 -4.80
N GLU A 331 7.41 7.83 -4.92
CA GLU A 331 8.08 8.96 -5.54
C GLU A 331 7.58 9.17 -6.97
N PHE A 332 7.43 8.08 -7.72
CA PHE A 332 6.97 8.17 -9.11
C PHE A 332 5.56 8.77 -9.17
N SER A 333 4.68 8.39 -8.25
CA SER A 333 3.32 8.93 -8.23
C SER A 333 3.31 10.44 -8.03
N TYR A 334 4.23 10.96 -7.23
CA TYR A 334 4.36 12.39 -7.03
C TYR A 334 5.05 13.09 -8.22
N GLU A 335 5.98 12.39 -8.88
CA GLU A 335 6.58 12.97 -10.08
C GLU A 335 5.54 13.14 -11.18
N LEU A 336 4.59 12.21 -11.29
CA LEU A 336 3.48 12.38 -12.22
C LEU A 336 2.61 13.57 -11.82
N SER A 337 2.32 13.72 -10.53
CA SER A 337 1.52 14.83 -10.03
C SER A 337 2.20 16.17 -10.33
N LYS A 338 3.53 16.23 -10.20
CA LYS A 338 4.27 17.46 -10.53
C LYS A 338 4.11 17.83 -12.00
N VAL A 339 4.18 16.86 -12.89
CA VAL A 339 4.00 17.13 -14.31
C VAL A 339 2.57 17.55 -14.59
N GLU A 340 1.61 17.03 -13.86
CA GLU A 340 0.22 17.43 -14.01
C GLU A 340 -0.08 18.79 -13.40
N GLY A 341 0.83 19.33 -12.63
CA GLY A 341 0.60 20.61 -11.96
C GLY A 341 -0.40 20.51 -10.82
N LYS A 342 -0.51 19.34 -10.19
CA LYS A 342 -1.47 19.11 -9.14
C LYS A 342 -0.80 18.59 -7.89
N THR A 343 -1.46 18.71 -6.75
CA THR A 343 -1.04 18.01 -5.56
C THR A 343 -1.79 16.68 -5.51
N GLY A 344 -1.29 15.74 -4.77
CA GLY A 344 -1.91 14.42 -4.65
C GLY A 344 -1.71 13.79 -3.30
N THR A 345 -2.53 12.80 -3.03
CA THR A 345 -2.46 12.04 -1.80
C THR A 345 -2.96 10.62 -2.12
N PRO A 346 -2.52 9.61 -1.39
CA PRO A 346 -3.04 8.26 -1.63
C PRO A 346 -4.48 8.14 -1.17
N GLU A 347 -5.23 7.24 -1.80
CA GLU A 347 -6.60 6.99 -1.42
C GLU A 347 -6.67 6.50 0.01
N LYS A 348 -7.64 6.95 0.74
CA LYS A 348 -7.83 6.61 2.15
C LYS A 348 -8.95 5.61 2.33
N PRO A 349 -8.87 4.78 3.34
CA PRO A 349 -7.90 4.80 4.43
C PRO A 349 -6.62 4.05 4.06
N LEU A 350 -5.51 4.46 4.66
CA LEU A 350 -4.26 3.76 4.44
C LEU A 350 -4.11 2.67 5.49
N SER A 351 -3.52 1.54 5.11
CA SER A 351 -3.14 0.54 6.09
C SER A 351 -2.03 1.12 6.97
N ASP A 352 -1.79 0.51 8.11
CA ASP A 352 -0.72 1.00 8.99
C ASP A 352 0.61 0.98 8.26
N LEU A 353 0.86 -0.04 7.48
CA LEU A 353 2.11 -0.12 6.75
C LEU A 353 2.15 0.91 5.64
N GLY A 354 1.05 1.12 4.96
CA GLY A 354 0.97 2.15 3.92
C GLY A 354 1.28 3.52 4.51
N LEU A 355 0.71 3.81 5.68
CA LEU A 355 0.96 5.10 6.33
C LEU A 355 2.42 5.25 6.69
N LEU A 356 3.07 4.19 7.19
CA LEU A 356 4.48 4.27 7.53
C LEU A 356 5.34 4.54 6.30
N SER A 357 5.02 3.90 5.19
CA SER A 357 5.79 4.10 3.96
C SER A 357 5.63 5.53 3.43
N TYR A 358 4.41 6.05 3.45
CA TYR A 358 4.16 7.41 3.00
C TYR A 358 4.80 8.43 3.95
N ARG A 359 4.72 8.21 5.26
CA ARG A 359 5.37 9.12 6.21
C ARG A 359 6.88 9.12 6.01
N SER A 360 7.47 7.98 5.72
CA SER A 360 8.90 7.92 5.45
C SER A 360 9.24 8.74 4.20
N TYR A 361 8.44 8.60 3.13
CA TYR A 361 8.66 9.35 1.90
C TYR A 361 8.44 10.85 2.14
N TRP A 362 7.32 11.22 2.75
CA TRP A 362 7.01 12.63 3.02
C TRP A 362 8.08 13.26 3.92
N SER A 363 8.51 12.54 4.96
CA SER A 363 9.54 13.06 5.87
C SER A 363 10.85 13.30 5.15
N GLN A 364 11.30 12.35 4.35
CA GLN A 364 12.55 12.51 3.63
C GLN A 364 12.47 13.64 2.62
N THR A 365 11.35 13.73 1.91
CA THR A 365 11.17 14.75 0.88
C THR A 365 11.11 16.16 1.48
N ILE A 366 10.37 16.32 2.57
CA ILE A 366 10.24 17.61 3.22
C ILE A 366 11.55 18.02 3.89
N LEU A 367 12.21 17.08 4.58
CA LEU A 367 13.49 17.39 5.22
C LEU A 367 14.56 17.76 4.21
N GLU A 368 14.55 17.12 3.03
CA GLU A 368 15.51 17.47 2.00
C GLU A 368 15.33 18.91 1.59
N ILE A 369 14.10 19.40 1.45
CA ILE A 369 13.85 20.78 1.12
C ILE A 369 14.28 21.70 2.24
N LEU A 370 13.90 21.38 3.48
CA LEU A 370 14.24 22.23 4.62
C LEU A 370 15.75 22.35 4.83
N MET A 371 16.47 21.25 4.64
CA MET A 371 17.91 21.25 4.81
C MET A 371 18.63 21.94 3.65
N GLY A 372 17.99 22.06 2.51
CA GLY A 372 18.54 22.77 1.36
C GLY A 372 18.25 24.26 1.33
N LEU A 373 17.47 24.79 2.29
CA LEU A 373 17.14 26.18 2.29
C LEU A 373 18.36 27.03 2.64
N LYS A 374 18.53 28.11 1.89
CA LYS A 374 19.59 29.03 2.15
C LYS A 374 19.00 30.39 2.49
N SER A 375 19.65 31.07 3.41
CA SER A 375 19.20 32.36 3.77
C SER A 375 19.90 33.40 2.94
N GLU A 376 19.16 34.35 2.44
CA GLU A 376 19.75 35.51 1.78
C GLU A 376 19.96 36.53 2.88
N SER A 377 21.05 37.19 2.88
CA SER A 377 21.34 38.26 3.79
C SER A 377 21.38 37.94 5.27
N GLY A 378 21.73 36.74 5.62
CA GLY A 378 21.96 36.42 7.03
C GLY A 378 20.72 36.22 7.86
N GLU A 379 19.55 36.27 7.29
CA GLU A 379 18.33 36.03 8.02
C GLU A 379 18.01 34.56 8.05
N ARG A 380 17.08 34.14 8.91
CA ARG A 380 16.67 32.75 8.96
C ARG A 380 16.00 32.37 7.64
N PRO A 381 16.29 31.21 7.10
CA PRO A 381 15.60 30.75 5.92
C PRO A 381 14.09 30.67 6.15
N GLN A 382 13.31 30.99 5.17
CA GLN A 382 11.86 30.95 5.29
C GLN A 382 11.25 30.16 4.15
N ILE A 383 10.22 29.44 4.43
CA ILE A 383 9.43 28.75 3.41
C ILE A 383 8.02 28.60 3.94
N THR A 384 7.03 28.66 3.09
CA THR A 384 5.65 28.46 3.52
C THR A 384 5.23 27.01 3.31
N ILE A 385 4.19 26.60 4.02
CA ILE A 385 3.62 25.26 3.81
C ILE A 385 3.10 25.16 2.39
N ASN A 386 2.54 26.24 1.84
CA ASN A 386 2.07 26.23 0.47
C ASN A 386 3.21 25.98 -0.50
N GLU A 387 4.36 26.62 -0.28
CA GLU A 387 5.51 26.42 -1.14
C GLU A 387 6.02 24.98 -1.06
N ILE A 388 6.07 24.39 0.11
CA ILE A 388 6.48 22.99 0.26
C ILE A 388 5.51 22.11 -0.52
N SER A 389 4.20 22.35 -0.38
CA SER A 389 3.19 21.59 -1.09
C SER A 389 3.34 21.75 -2.61
N GLU A 390 3.58 22.94 -3.10
CA GLU A 390 3.74 23.14 -4.53
C GLU A 390 5.00 22.50 -5.09
N ILE A 391 6.11 22.58 -4.39
CA ILE A 391 7.36 21.99 -4.85
C ILE A 391 7.26 20.46 -4.89
N THR A 392 6.60 19.87 -3.92
CA THR A 392 6.58 18.42 -3.76
C THR A 392 5.36 17.74 -4.35
N SER A 393 4.32 18.47 -4.61
CA SER A 393 2.98 17.99 -4.94
C SER A 393 2.32 17.21 -3.79
N ILE A 394 2.89 17.27 -2.61
CA ILE A 394 2.28 16.68 -1.42
C ILE A 394 1.20 17.64 -0.92
N LYS A 395 0.01 17.12 -0.58
CA LYS A 395 -1.06 17.99 -0.10
C LYS A 395 -0.67 18.67 1.19
N LYS A 396 -1.18 19.89 1.41
CA LYS A 396 -0.85 20.66 2.60
C LYS A 396 -1.15 19.91 3.87
N GLU A 397 -2.25 19.16 3.92
CA GLU A 397 -2.63 18.41 5.09
C GLU A 397 -1.58 17.35 5.41
N ASP A 398 -1.01 16.73 4.40
CA ASP A 398 0.02 15.73 4.57
C ASP A 398 1.35 16.36 4.97
N VAL A 399 1.63 17.56 4.47
CA VAL A 399 2.83 18.32 4.89
C VAL A 399 2.71 18.66 6.37
N ILE A 400 1.56 19.18 6.80
CA ILE A 400 1.35 19.57 8.18
C ILE A 400 1.42 18.34 9.09
N SER A 401 0.75 17.27 8.71
CA SER A 401 0.73 16.06 9.52
C SER A 401 2.13 15.46 9.65
N THR A 402 2.94 15.55 8.61
CA THR A 402 4.31 15.05 8.63
C THR A 402 5.18 15.89 9.56
N LEU A 403 5.04 17.21 9.48
CA LEU A 403 5.81 18.10 10.37
C LEU A 403 5.41 17.90 11.84
N GLN A 404 4.13 17.62 12.09
CA GLN A 404 3.68 17.31 13.43
C GLN A 404 4.22 15.95 13.90
N TYR A 405 4.22 14.97 13.02
CA TYR A 405 4.73 13.65 13.36
C TYR A 405 6.22 13.70 13.70
N LEU A 406 6.97 14.56 13.04
CA LEU A 406 8.39 14.71 13.30
C LEU A 406 8.66 15.63 14.49
N ASN A 407 7.62 16.19 15.11
CA ASN A 407 7.74 17.13 16.21
C ASN A 407 8.60 18.34 15.84
N LEU A 408 8.53 18.77 14.59
CA LEU A 408 9.30 19.89 14.14
C LEU A 408 8.56 21.19 14.23
N ILE A 409 7.23 21.16 14.20
CA ILE A 409 6.46 22.37 14.04
C ILE A 409 5.99 22.88 15.40
N ASN A 410 6.31 24.12 15.69
CA ASN A 410 5.88 24.78 16.91
C ASN A 410 5.14 26.06 16.51
N TYR A 411 4.02 26.31 17.15
CA TYR A 411 3.27 27.52 16.87
C TYR A 411 3.66 28.58 17.88
N TYR A 412 4.17 29.71 17.39
CA TYR A 412 4.62 30.75 18.25
C TYR A 412 4.29 32.10 17.66
N LYS A 413 3.61 32.94 18.40
CA LYS A 413 3.22 34.29 17.96
C LYS A 413 2.55 34.33 16.60
N GLY A 414 1.61 33.44 16.38
CA GLY A 414 0.87 33.43 15.14
C GLY A 414 1.57 32.79 13.95
N GLN A 415 2.75 32.26 14.16
CA GLN A 415 3.50 31.63 13.07
C GLN A 415 3.97 30.26 13.48
N TYR A 416 4.19 29.40 12.50
CA TYR A 416 4.77 28.10 12.76
C TYR A 416 6.29 28.23 12.63
N ILE A 417 7.00 27.78 13.61
CA ILE A 417 8.46 27.79 13.58
C ILE A 417 8.94 26.33 13.59
N LEU A 418 9.82 26.02 12.66
CA LEU A 418 10.39 24.69 12.60
C LEU A 418 11.77 24.71 13.22
N THR A 419 12.01 23.70 14.03
CA THR A 419 13.31 23.54 14.66
C THR A 419 13.85 22.18 14.25
N LEU A 420 14.99 22.17 13.59
CA LEU A 420 15.63 20.92 13.18
C LEU A 420 16.71 20.57 14.18
N SER A 421 16.48 19.47 14.91
CA SER A 421 17.49 19.04 15.87
C SER A 421 18.59 18.29 15.13
N GLU A 422 19.72 18.15 15.81
CA GLU A 422 20.85 17.46 15.23
C GLU A 422 20.47 16.00 14.98
N ASP A 423 19.69 15.39 15.84
CA ASP A 423 19.29 14.01 15.67
C ASP A 423 18.46 13.81 14.42
N ILE A 424 17.57 14.75 14.12
CA ILE A 424 16.74 14.65 12.94
C ILE A 424 17.57 14.82 11.68
N VAL A 425 18.49 15.76 11.71
CA VAL A 425 19.39 16.00 10.56
C VAL A 425 20.26 14.77 10.32
N ASP A 426 20.88 14.22 11.38
CA ASP A 426 21.74 13.06 11.25
C ASP A 426 20.94 11.83 10.80
N GLY A 427 19.74 11.65 11.34
CA GLY A 427 18.89 10.57 10.94
C GLY A 427 18.50 10.65 9.47
N HIS A 428 18.19 11.84 8.99
CA HIS A 428 17.85 12.05 7.60
C HIS A 428 19.06 11.75 6.70
N GLU A 429 20.23 12.25 7.07
CA GLU A 429 21.43 12.01 6.26
C GLU A 429 21.75 10.51 6.19
N ARG A 430 21.62 9.79 7.30
CA ARG A 430 21.84 8.35 7.28
C ARG A 430 20.82 7.64 6.41
N ALA A 431 19.56 8.05 6.46
CA ALA A 431 18.52 7.44 5.65
C ALA A 431 18.77 7.69 4.17
N MET A 432 19.23 8.87 3.81
CA MET A 432 19.51 9.21 2.43
C MET A 432 20.70 8.43 1.88
N LEU A 433 21.67 8.12 2.71
CA LEU A 433 22.79 7.31 2.26
C LEU A 433 22.35 5.89 1.95
N LYS A 434 21.30 5.40 2.60
CA LYS A 434 20.81 4.06 2.33
C LYS A 434 19.82 4.04 1.17
N ARG A 435 19.33 5.18 0.73
CA ARG A 435 18.35 5.23 -0.31
C ARG A 435 19.05 5.30 -1.66
N LEU A 436 19.23 4.16 -2.27
CA LEU A 436 19.95 4.09 -3.55
C LEU A 436 19.04 4.32 -4.74
N LEU A 437 17.75 4.08 -4.61
CA LEU A 437 16.83 4.21 -5.73
C LEU A 437 16.10 5.53 -5.67
N ARG A 438 16.22 6.32 -6.70
CA ARG A 438 15.55 7.62 -6.83
C ARG A 438 15.01 7.77 -8.24
N ILE A 439 13.88 8.48 -8.37
CA ILE A 439 13.36 8.80 -9.69
C ILE A 439 14.11 10.01 -10.23
N ASP A 440 14.55 9.92 -11.48
CA ASP A 440 15.18 11.02 -12.17
C ASP A 440 14.14 11.63 -13.11
N SER A 441 13.67 12.82 -12.81
CA SER A 441 12.62 13.46 -13.60
C SER A 441 13.01 13.66 -15.06
N LYS A 442 14.30 13.69 -15.35
CA LYS A 442 14.74 13.88 -16.74
C LYS A 442 14.48 12.64 -17.58
N CYS A 443 14.28 11.49 -16.94
CA CYS A 443 14.01 10.25 -17.63
C CYS A 443 12.51 9.94 -17.73
N LEU A 444 11.66 10.85 -17.26
CA LEU A 444 10.22 10.69 -17.31
C LEU A 444 9.67 11.37 -18.58
N HIS A 445 8.96 10.59 -19.39
CA HIS A 445 8.32 11.08 -20.60
C HIS A 445 6.82 10.87 -20.46
N PHE A 446 6.16 11.79 -19.77
CA PHE A 446 4.76 11.67 -19.44
C PHE A 446 3.99 12.86 -20.00
N THR A 447 2.95 12.58 -20.77
CA THR A 447 2.07 13.62 -21.28
C THR A 447 0.71 13.46 -20.58
N PRO A 448 0.39 14.36 -19.66
CA PRO A 448 -0.87 14.28 -18.95
C PRO A 448 -2.05 14.45 -19.90
N LYS A 449 -3.14 13.76 -19.62
CA LYS A 449 -4.36 13.91 -20.38
C LYS A 449 -5.44 14.45 -19.48
N ASP A 450 -6.30 15.30 -20.02
CA ASP A 450 -7.42 15.81 -19.26
C ASP A 450 -8.60 14.87 -19.50
N TRP A 451 -8.78 13.94 -18.59
CA TRP A 451 -9.81 12.92 -18.72
C TRP A 451 -11.21 13.48 -18.54
N SER A 452 -11.36 14.64 -17.89
CA SER A 452 -12.66 15.23 -17.68
C SER A 452 -13.30 15.67 -18.99
N LYS A 453 -12.51 15.99 -19.98
CA LYS A 453 -13.02 16.46 -21.24
C LYS A 453 -13.32 15.35 -22.24
N ARG A 454 -13.05 14.13 -21.89
CA ARG A 454 -13.22 13.05 -22.84
C ARG A 454 -14.51 12.29 -22.75
N GLY A 455 -15.41 12.66 -21.93
CA GLY A 455 -16.64 11.94 -21.80
C GLY A 455 -16.31 10.61 -21.18
N LYS A 456 -16.24 9.60 -21.97
CA LYS A 456 -15.85 8.33 -21.42
C LYS A 456 -14.49 7.98 -21.92
N TRP A 457 -13.71 7.49 -21.05
CA TRP A 457 -12.36 7.13 -21.39
C TRP A 457 -12.25 5.78 -22.12
#